data_9559a9655390f2cd9c34ee1d6bee2678
#
_entry.id   9559a9655390f2cd9c34ee1d6bee2678
#
_cell.length_a   1.000
_cell.length_b   1.000
_cell.length_c   1.000
_cell.angle_alpha   90.00
_cell.angle_beta   90.00
_cell.angle_gamma   90.00
#
_symmetry.space_group_name_H-M   'P 1'
#
loop_
_entity.id
_entity.type
_entity.pdbx_description
1 polymer ?
#
loop_
_entity_poly.entity_id
_entity_poly.type
_entity_poly.pdbx_seq_one_letter_code
_entity_poly.pdbx_strand_id
1 'polypeptide(L)'
;MSIWCKDFPEDLLLQRFGDFLSTVPFSAKQPGFTHLEIRAVDLTETPIYEMDLRSLPLDAASIVELAKNYLNNDSSYSVHSRWDLWVYEGDPARWQVQPQAVELICYGEDFDGEIWRQDGHLEVNFGFEHLFTGHAGLLGIRQIGSSTPESPEERLFLEAMARPENLHNYYEKTRENIKKLFDWLRLIEKALPVERVQLWSEGEENFEARLEEILAAR
;
A
#
# COMPACT_ATOMS: atom_id res chain seq x y z
N MET A 1 -0.59 -5.66 0.61
CA MET A 1 -2.01 -6.10 0.62
C MET A 1 -2.26 -6.93 -0.61
N SER A 2 -2.70 -8.15 -0.41
CA SER A 2 -2.97 -9.12 -1.48
C SER A 2 -4.48 -9.28 -1.70
N ILE A 3 -4.91 -9.38 -2.96
CA ILE A 3 -6.32 -9.42 -3.34
C ILE A 3 -6.55 -10.55 -4.34
N TRP A 4 -7.42 -11.50 -3.98
CA TRP A 4 -7.88 -12.56 -4.87
C TRP A 4 -9.26 -12.23 -5.39
N CYS A 5 -9.44 -12.26 -6.70
CA CYS A 5 -10.72 -12.03 -7.35
C CYS A 5 -11.35 -13.36 -7.78
N LYS A 6 -12.68 -13.41 -7.77
CA LYS A 6 -13.45 -14.46 -8.43
C LYS A 6 -13.35 -14.25 -9.94
N ASP A 7 -13.16 -15.33 -10.68
CA ASP A 7 -13.13 -15.29 -12.14
C ASP A 7 -12.15 -14.23 -12.68
N PHE A 8 -10.86 -14.57 -12.66
CA PHE A 8 -9.76 -13.71 -13.12
C PHE A 8 -9.04 -14.32 -14.34
N PRO A 9 -9.76 -14.64 -15.44
CA PRO A 9 -9.15 -15.19 -16.64
C PRO A 9 -8.41 -14.09 -17.43
N GLU A 10 -7.52 -14.52 -18.34
CA GLU A 10 -6.69 -13.63 -19.16
C GLU A 10 -7.49 -12.54 -19.89
N ASP A 11 -8.63 -12.89 -20.47
CA ASP A 11 -9.47 -11.96 -21.22
C ASP A 11 -10.09 -10.84 -20.35
N LEU A 12 -10.17 -11.03 -19.04
CA LEU A 12 -10.65 -10.04 -18.07
C LEU A 12 -9.51 -9.36 -17.29
N LEU A 13 -8.28 -9.85 -17.37
CA LEU A 13 -7.14 -9.38 -16.58
C LEU A 13 -6.99 -7.86 -16.64
N LEU A 14 -6.83 -7.30 -17.84
CA LEU A 14 -6.63 -5.86 -18.02
C LEU A 14 -7.88 -5.03 -17.70
N GLN A 15 -9.08 -5.58 -17.85
CA GLN A 15 -10.30 -4.92 -17.39
C GLN A 15 -10.28 -4.81 -15.86
N ARG A 16 -10.01 -5.92 -15.15
CA ARG A 16 -9.90 -5.95 -13.68
C ARG A 16 -8.81 -5.02 -13.18
N PHE A 17 -7.67 -5.00 -13.87
CA PHE A 17 -6.59 -4.07 -13.56
C PHE A 17 -7.04 -2.62 -13.72
N GLY A 18 -7.74 -2.25 -14.78
CA GLY A 18 -8.28 -0.91 -14.98
C GLY A 18 -9.31 -0.51 -13.91
N ASP A 19 -10.21 -1.43 -13.54
CA ASP A 19 -11.17 -1.23 -12.45
C ASP A 19 -10.42 -1.00 -11.12
N PHE A 20 -9.36 -1.77 -10.86
CA PHE A 20 -8.48 -1.61 -9.70
C PHE A 20 -7.78 -0.23 -9.68
N LEU A 21 -7.13 0.15 -10.76
CA LEU A 21 -6.45 1.44 -10.90
C LEU A 21 -7.41 2.62 -10.67
N SER A 22 -8.68 2.47 -11.05
CA SER A 22 -9.70 3.50 -10.88
C SER A 22 -10.10 3.75 -9.41
N THR A 23 -9.69 2.86 -8.49
CA THR A 23 -9.97 3.02 -7.05
C THR A 23 -8.92 3.83 -6.31
N VAL A 24 -7.79 4.15 -6.92
CA VAL A 24 -6.62 4.76 -6.26
C VAL A 24 -6.96 6.10 -5.63
N PRO A 25 -6.74 6.28 -4.32
CA PRO A 25 -6.96 7.55 -3.63
C PRO A 25 -5.75 8.48 -3.83
N PHE A 26 -5.63 9.07 -4.98
CA PHE A 26 -4.49 9.92 -5.35
C PHE A 26 -4.18 11.00 -4.32
N SER A 27 -2.89 11.29 -4.16
CA SER A 27 -2.44 12.46 -3.44
C SER A 27 -2.98 13.76 -4.06
N ALA A 28 -3.47 14.68 -3.23
CA ALA A 28 -3.90 16.00 -3.69
C ALA A 28 -2.73 16.86 -4.21
N LYS A 29 -1.50 16.62 -3.70
CA LYS A 29 -0.30 17.34 -4.10
C LYS A 29 0.39 16.74 -5.32
N GLN A 30 0.27 15.45 -5.50
CA GLN A 30 0.91 14.67 -6.58
C GLN A 30 -0.10 13.67 -7.16
N PRO A 31 -1.15 14.16 -7.85
CA PRO A 31 -2.19 13.30 -8.40
C PRO A 31 -1.71 12.51 -9.61
N GLY A 32 -2.33 11.35 -9.82
CA GLY A 32 -2.11 10.50 -10.99
C GLY A 32 -1.05 9.43 -10.78
N PHE A 33 -0.79 8.70 -11.85
CA PHE A 33 0.20 7.65 -11.90
C PHE A 33 1.57 8.24 -12.26
N THR A 34 2.64 7.67 -11.69
CA THR A 34 4.00 8.19 -11.86
C THR A 34 4.90 7.29 -12.69
N HIS A 35 4.56 6.01 -12.79
CA HIS A 35 5.36 5.01 -13.48
C HIS A 35 4.49 3.82 -13.89
N LEU A 36 4.80 3.23 -15.04
CA LEU A 36 4.25 1.97 -15.52
C LEU A 36 5.40 1.03 -15.88
N GLU A 37 5.32 -0.19 -15.41
CA GLU A 37 6.27 -1.25 -15.71
C GLU A 37 5.53 -2.54 -16.09
N ILE A 38 6.03 -3.25 -17.10
CA ILE A 38 5.51 -4.56 -17.50
C ILE A 38 6.68 -5.53 -17.54
N ARG A 39 6.57 -6.64 -16.81
CA ARG A 39 7.54 -7.75 -16.81
C ARG A 39 6.92 -8.98 -17.41
N ALA A 40 7.75 -9.83 -18.00
CA ALA A 40 7.36 -11.14 -18.45
C ALA A 40 8.18 -12.22 -17.74
N VAL A 41 7.62 -13.39 -17.64
CA VAL A 41 8.20 -14.62 -17.08
C VAL A 41 8.27 -14.60 -15.55
N ASP A 42 9.09 -13.75 -14.94
CA ASP A 42 9.25 -13.67 -13.48
C ASP A 42 9.75 -12.29 -12.99
N LEU A 43 9.76 -12.10 -11.66
CA LEU A 43 10.15 -10.85 -11.00
C LEU A 43 11.64 -10.50 -11.15
N THR A 44 12.51 -11.47 -11.50
CA THR A 44 13.96 -11.25 -11.65
C THR A 44 14.34 -10.76 -13.03
N GLU A 45 13.46 -10.92 -14.02
CA GLU A 45 13.68 -10.45 -15.38
C GLU A 45 13.59 -8.92 -15.49
N THR A 46 14.29 -8.37 -16.46
CA THR A 46 14.19 -6.94 -16.76
C THR A 46 12.81 -6.62 -17.35
N PRO A 47 12.25 -5.42 -17.06
CA PRO A 47 10.99 -5.01 -17.68
C PRO A 47 11.05 -5.08 -19.20
N ILE A 48 10.03 -5.66 -19.82
CA ILE A 48 9.85 -5.63 -21.29
C ILE A 48 9.30 -4.30 -21.77
N TYR A 49 8.66 -3.55 -20.86
CA TYR A 49 8.20 -2.18 -21.07
C TYR A 49 8.29 -1.38 -19.78
N GLU A 50 8.77 -0.14 -19.89
CA GLU A 50 8.88 0.79 -18.76
C GLU A 50 8.59 2.22 -19.25
N MET A 51 7.79 3.00 -18.47
CA MET A 51 7.44 4.36 -18.83
C MET A 51 7.32 5.26 -17.60
N ASP A 52 8.01 6.41 -17.64
CA ASP A 52 7.81 7.49 -16.67
C ASP A 52 6.58 8.33 -17.06
N LEU A 53 5.55 8.32 -16.20
CA LEU A 53 4.27 8.99 -16.41
C LEU A 53 4.19 10.40 -15.81
N ARG A 54 5.21 10.86 -15.08
CA ARG A 54 5.21 12.17 -14.40
C ARG A 54 5.07 13.33 -15.37
N SER A 55 5.62 13.19 -16.57
CA SER A 55 5.53 14.21 -17.64
C SER A 55 4.39 13.97 -18.63
N LEU A 56 3.78 12.79 -18.60
CA LEU A 56 2.69 12.39 -19.47
C LEU A 56 1.59 11.71 -18.61
N PRO A 57 0.73 12.50 -17.95
CA PRO A 57 -0.29 11.95 -17.07
C PRO A 57 -1.30 11.12 -17.88
N LEU A 58 -1.37 9.83 -17.57
CA LEU A 58 -2.35 8.90 -18.12
C LEU A 58 -3.38 8.56 -17.04
N ASP A 59 -4.62 8.37 -17.46
CA ASP A 59 -5.66 7.77 -16.63
C ASP A 59 -5.62 6.23 -16.69
N ALA A 60 -6.42 5.56 -15.87
CA ALA A 60 -6.47 4.10 -15.80
C ALA A 60 -6.81 3.47 -17.17
N ALA A 61 -7.73 4.06 -17.93
CA ALA A 61 -8.12 3.55 -19.23
C ALA A 61 -6.98 3.63 -20.25
N SER A 62 -6.23 4.72 -20.26
CA SER A 62 -5.07 4.89 -21.12
C SER A 62 -3.92 3.93 -20.78
N ILE A 63 -3.70 3.64 -19.49
CA ILE A 63 -2.73 2.62 -19.03
C ILE A 63 -3.14 1.24 -19.53
N VAL A 64 -4.41 0.86 -19.36
CA VAL A 64 -4.95 -0.41 -19.86
C VAL A 64 -4.77 -0.53 -21.37
N GLU A 65 -5.04 0.56 -22.13
CA GLU A 65 -4.87 0.54 -23.58
C GLU A 65 -3.41 0.31 -24.01
N LEU A 66 -2.44 0.90 -23.30
CA LEU A 66 -1.02 0.63 -23.52
C LEU A 66 -0.66 -0.82 -23.18
N ALA A 67 -1.16 -1.33 -22.06
CA ALA A 67 -0.87 -2.67 -21.57
C ALA A 67 -1.41 -3.78 -22.50
N LYS A 68 -2.47 -3.51 -23.29
CA LYS A 68 -3.02 -4.48 -24.26
C LYS A 68 -2.00 -4.99 -25.27
N ASN A 69 -1.00 -4.19 -25.63
CA ASN A 69 0.05 -4.61 -26.55
C ASN A 69 0.99 -5.68 -25.97
N TYR A 70 0.92 -5.88 -24.66
CA TYR A 70 1.76 -6.78 -23.88
C TYR A 70 0.93 -7.81 -23.11
N LEU A 71 -0.36 -7.98 -23.47
CA LEU A 71 -1.23 -8.93 -22.78
C LEU A 71 -0.73 -10.35 -23.01
N ASN A 72 -0.35 -11.00 -21.92
CA ASN A 72 0.06 -12.39 -21.88
C ASN A 72 -0.11 -12.94 -20.46
N ASN A 73 -0.42 -14.23 -20.33
CA ASN A 73 -0.59 -14.91 -19.04
C ASN A 73 0.68 -14.94 -18.19
N ASP A 74 1.87 -14.86 -18.80
CA ASP A 74 3.14 -14.81 -18.10
C ASP A 74 3.62 -13.38 -17.79
N SER A 75 2.74 -12.39 -17.86
CA SER A 75 3.11 -10.99 -17.65
C SER A 75 2.58 -10.44 -16.33
N SER A 76 3.34 -9.53 -15.73
CA SER A 76 2.87 -8.67 -14.63
C SER A 76 2.87 -7.20 -15.05
N TYR A 77 1.96 -6.46 -14.46
CA TYR A 77 1.74 -5.03 -14.73
C TYR A 77 1.84 -4.28 -13.40
N SER A 78 2.84 -3.41 -13.26
CA SER A 78 3.03 -2.57 -12.07
C SER A 78 2.82 -1.10 -12.41
N VAL A 79 2.06 -0.40 -11.59
CA VAL A 79 1.80 1.04 -11.71
C VAL A 79 2.07 1.72 -10.38
N HIS A 80 2.90 2.76 -10.41
CA HIS A 80 3.17 3.55 -9.22
C HIS A 80 2.30 4.79 -9.14
N SER A 81 1.98 5.18 -7.91
CA SER A 81 1.23 6.39 -7.61
C SER A 81 1.64 6.98 -6.26
N ARG A 82 0.93 8.02 -5.83
CA ARG A 82 1.11 8.65 -4.54
C ARG A 82 -0.22 8.75 -3.81
N TRP A 83 -0.19 8.48 -2.50
CA TRP A 83 -1.32 8.52 -1.60
C TRP A 83 -1.02 9.40 -0.37
N ASP A 84 -1.94 10.28 0.02
CA ASP A 84 -1.75 11.20 1.13
C ASP A 84 -2.00 10.53 2.48
N LEU A 85 -0.94 10.34 3.27
CA LEU A 85 -0.98 9.82 4.63
C LEU A 85 -0.42 10.83 5.64
N TRP A 86 -0.85 10.71 6.89
CA TRP A 86 -0.23 11.41 7.99
C TRP A 86 1.14 10.81 8.29
N VAL A 87 2.14 11.67 8.36
CA VAL A 87 3.53 11.33 8.68
C VAL A 87 3.98 12.19 9.87
N TYR A 88 4.64 11.56 10.82
CA TYR A 88 5.27 12.25 11.94
C TYR A 88 6.70 12.64 11.56
N GLU A 89 7.01 13.94 11.65
CA GLU A 89 8.36 14.45 11.52
C GLU A 89 8.94 14.75 12.89
N GLY A 90 10.13 14.22 13.17
CA GLY A 90 10.78 14.35 14.48
C GLY A 90 11.33 15.74 14.76
N ASP A 91 11.76 16.50 13.74
CA ASP A 91 12.36 17.83 13.89
C ASP A 91 11.84 18.82 12.83
N PRO A 92 11.05 19.82 13.20
CA PRO A 92 10.35 19.93 14.49
C PRO A 92 9.24 18.89 14.64
N ALA A 93 9.02 18.41 15.86
CA ALA A 93 7.98 17.40 16.15
C ALA A 93 6.59 17.85 15.67
N ARG A 94 6.14 17.35 14.54
CA ARG A 94 4.86 17.74 13.94
C ARG A 94 4.27 16.63 13.08
N TRP A 95 2.96 16.68 12.91
CA TRP A 95 2.23 15.87 11.96
C TRP A 95 1.93 16.65 10.70
N GLN A 96 2.17 16.03 9.56
CA GLN A 96 1.75 16.58 8.27
C GLN A 96 1.30 15.51 7.31
N VAL A 97 0.39 15.90 6.41
CA VAL A 97 -0.03 15.04 5.31
C VAL A 97 1.00 15.11 4.20
N GLN A 98 1.56 13.95 3.87
CA GLN A 98 2.57 13.80 2.83
C GLN A 98 2.19 12.73 1.81
N PRO A 99 2.53 12.94 0.52
CA PRO A 99 2.41 11.92 -0.51
C PRO A 99 3.32 10.73 -0.22
N GLN A 100 2.76 9.57 0.03
CA GLN A 100 3.48 8.32 0.21
C GLN A 100 3.43 7.49 -1.07
N ALA A 101 4.52 6.79 -1.38
CA ALA A 101 4.56 5.90 -2.54
C ALA A 101 3.59 4.75 -2.36
N VAL A 102 2.92 4.39 -3.42
CA VAL A 102 2.12 3.18 -3.52
C VAL A 102 2.35 2.55 -4.88
N GLU A 103 2.49 1.24 -4.89
CA GLU A 103 2.63 0.43 -6.08
C GLU A 103 1.43 -0.52 -6.17
N LEU A 104 0.86 -0.62 -7.36
CA LEU A 104 -0.26 -1.48 -7.68
C LEU A 104 0.20 -2.48 -8.72
N ILE A 105 0.05 -3.75 -8.41
CA ILE A 105 0.53 -4.84 -9.28
C ILE A 105 -0.64 -5.73 -9.67
N CYS A 106 -0.62 -6.20 -10.91
CA CYS A 106 -1.53 -7.19 -11.44
C CYS A 106 -0.69 -8.33 -12.03
N TYR A 107 -0.95 -9.56 -11.60
CA TYR A 107 -0.24 -10.74 -12.05
C TYR A 107 -1.07 -11.54 -13.05
N GLY A 108 -0.43 -11.97 -14.14
CA GLY A 108 -0.96 -12.96 -15.04
C GLY A 108 -0.96 -14.35 -14.43
N GLU A 109 -1.77 -15.26 -14.96
CA GLU A 109 -2.00 -16.59 -14.37
C GLU A 109 -0.73 -17.44 -14.30
N ASP A 110 0.14 -17.34 -15.33
CA ASP A 110 1.37 -18.14 -15.43
C ASP A 110 2.63 -17.40 -14.95
N PHE A 111 2.50 -16.10 -14.56
CA PHE A 111 3.62 -15.27 -14.17
C PHE A 111 4.29 -15.79 -12.89
N ASP A 112 5.63 -15.86 -12.91
CA ASP A 112 6.51 -16.27 -11.80
C ASP A 112 6.03 -17.53 -11.08
N GLY A 113 5.73 -18.59 -11.84
CA GLY A 113 5.29 -19.87 -11.32
C GLY A 113 3.93 -19.79 -10.59
N GLU A 114 3.00 -18.98 -11.09
CA GLU A 114 1.68 -18.76 -10.50
C GLU A 114 1.75 -18.01 -9.14
N ILE A 115 2.64 -17.00 -9.02
CA ILE A 115 2.83 -16.20 -7.79
C ILE A 115 1.53 -15.63 -7.22
N TRP A 116 0.53 -15.41 -8.06
CA TRP A 116 -0.80 -14.95 -7.66
C TRP A 116 -1.48 -15.84 -6.62
N ARG A 117 -1.12 -17.13 -6.54
CA ARG A 117 -1.66 -18.05 -5.52
C ARG A 117 -1.25 -17.62 -4.12
N GLN A 118 -0.05 -17.07 -3.98
CA GLN A 118 0.51 -16.57 -2.72
C GLN A 118 0.17 -15.09 -2.51
N ASP A 119 0.39 -14.24 -3.52
CA ASP A 119 0.40 -12.78 -3.37
C ASP A 119 -0.89 -12.11 -3.89
N GLY A 120 -1.83 -12.91 -4.43
CA GLY A 120 -3.09 -12.42 -5.00
C GLY A 120 -2.99 -12.12 -6.49
N HIS A 121 -4.12 -12.03 -7.17
CA HIS A 121 -4.17 -11.58 -8.57
C HIS A 121 -3.78 -10.10 -8.70
N LEU A 122 -4.10 -9.34 -7.64
CA LEU A 122 -3.78 -7.93 -7.51
C LEU A 122 -3.08 -7.68 -6.17
N GLU A 123 -2.09 -6.82 -6.19
CA GLU A 123 -1.33 -6.46 -5.00
C GLU A 123 -1.22 -4.95 -4.85
N VAL A 124 -1.25 -4.45 -3.61
CA VAL A 124 -0.89 -3.08 -3.27
C VAL A 124 0.27 -3.09 -2.28
N ASN A 125 1.37 -2.46 -2.68
CA ASN A 125 2.51 -2.21 -1.80
C ASN A 125 2.43 -0.75 -1.30
N PHE A 126 2.23 -0.58 0.01
CA PHE A 126 2.14 0.76 0.65
C PHE A 126 3.48 1.26 1.19
N GLY A 127 4.53 0.48 1.10
CA GLY A 127 5.81 0.80 1.73
C GLY A 127 5.80 0.54 3.24
N PHE A 128 6.02 1.57 4.05
CA PHE A 128 6.32 1.39 5.48
C PHE A 128 5.09 1.15 6.35
N GLU A 129 5.08 0.04 7.06
CA GLU A 129 4.02 -0.38 8.00
C GLU A 129 3.82 0.57 9.18
N HIS A 130 4.90 1.25 9.64
CA HIS A 130 4.82 2.14 10.80
C HIS A 130 3.82 3.30 10.65
N LEU A 131 3.44 3.62 9.41
CA LEU A 131 2.39 4.61 9.14
C LEU A 131 1.00 4.15 9.62
N PHE A 132 0.84 2.84 9.83
CA PHE A 132 -0.41 2.20 10.26
C PHE A 132 -0.30 1.56 11.64
N THR A 133 0.89 1.14 12.07
CA THR A 133 1.11 0.45 13.35
C THR A 133 1.81 1.29 14.39
N GLY A 134 2.40 2.41 13.98
CA GLY A 134 3.21 3.27 14.84
C GLY A 134 4.65 2.78 15.00
N HIS A 135 5.51 3.66 15.50
CA HIS A 135 6.90 3.38 15.75
C HIS A 135 7.12 2.74 17.14
N ALA A 136 8.16 1.95 17.27
CA ALA A 136 8.69 1.45 18.55
C ALA A 136 7.65 0.78 19.47
N GLY A 137 6.60 0.19 18.91
CA GLY A 137 5.56 -0.50 19.69
C GLY A 137 4.76 0.42 20.62
N LEU A 138 4.77 1.74 20.41
CA LEU A 138 4.06 2.73 21.22
C LEU A 138 2.55 2.56 21.23
N LEU A 139 1.98 2.03 20.13
CA LEU A 139 0.53 1.87 19.99
C LEU A 139 0.12 0.44 20.33
N GLY A 140 -0.96 0.29 21.10
CA GLY A 140 -1.55 -0.99 21.49
C GLY A 140 -1.18 -1.45 22.91
N ILE A 141 -1.56 -2.69 23.23
CA ILE A 141 -1.44 -3.28 24.58
C ILE A 141 0.01 -3.71 24.91
N ARG A 142 0.87 -3.84 23.92
CA ARG A 142 2.29 -4.15 24.16
C ARG A 142 2.88 -3.01 24.97
N GLN A 143 3.10 -3.26 26.26
CA GLN A 143 3.87 -2.36 27.11
C GLN A 143 5.19 -2.10 26.38
N ILE A 144 5.59 -0.83 26.31
CA ILE A 144 6.93 -0.43 25.90
C ILE A 144 7.87 -1.26 26.77
N GLY A 145 8.34 -2.36 26.21
CA GLY A 145 9.33 -3.20 26.90
C GLY A 145 10.51 -2.29 27.20
N SER A 146 11.23 -2.59 28.27
CA SER A 146 12.43 -1.93 28.75
C SER A 146 13.62 -2.00 27.76
N SER A 147 13.35 -1.90 26.46
CA SER A 147 14.40 -1.79 25.45
C SER A 147 15.03 -0.41 25.55
N THR A 148 16.32 -0.39 25.81
CA THR A 148 17.14 0.82 25.72
C THR A 148 17.00 1.35 24.29
N PRO A 149 16.68 2.63 24.07
CA PRO A 149 16.58 3.19 22.74
C PRO A 149 17.83 2.88 21.91
N GLU A 150 17.64 2.40 20.70
CA GLU A 150 18.75 1.95 19.84
C GLU A 150 19.45 3.14 19.16
N SER A 151 18.74 4.28 19.02
CA SER A 151 19.27 5.49 18.41
C SER A 151 18.95 6.77 19.20
N PRO A 152 19.73 7.86 19.01
CA PRO A 152 19.40 9.18 19.57
C PRO A 152 18.04 9.69 19.11
N GLU A 153 17.64 9.43 17.86
CA GLU A 153 16.38 9.83 17.28
C GLU A 153 15.21 9.10 17.95
N GLU A 154 15.34 7.80 18.17
CA GLU A 154 14.33 7.01 18.90
C GLU A 154 14.13 7.52 20.31
N ARG A 155 15.22 7.87 21.02
CA ARG A 155 15.14 8.45 22.35
C ARG A 155 14.37 9.76 22.35
N LEU A 156 14.67 10.70 21.44
CA LEU A 156 13.97 11.97 21.31
C LEU A 156 12.49 11.77 20.99
N PHE A 157 12.18 10.80 20.14
CA PHE A 157 10.81 10.43 19.83
C PHE A 157 10.07 9.91 21.07
N LEU A 158 10.65 8.99 21.83
CA LEU A 158 10.04 8.45 23.04
C LEU A 158 9.85 9.53 24.11
N GLU A 159 10.84 10.44 24.29
CA GLU A 159 10.71 11.59 25.18
C GLU A 159 9.58 12.53 24.76
N ALA A 160 9.39 12.77 23.46
CA ALA A 160 8.29 13.57 22.95
C ALA A 160 6.94 12.88 23.20
N MET A 161 6.85 11.56 23.02
CA MET A 161 5.64 10.76 23.23
C MET A 161 5.31 10.51 24.72
N ALA A 162 6.24 10.77 25.64
CA ALA A 162 5.97 10.74 27.08
C ALA A 162 4.94 11.81 27.52
N ARG A 163 4.66 12.82 26.68
CA ARG A 163 3.60 13.79 26.91
C ARG A 163 2.26 13.23 26.44
N PRO A 164 1.24 13.15 27.32
CA PRO A 164 -0.04 12.51 26.97
C PRO A 164 -0.74 13.13 25.75
N GLU A 165 -0.61 14.42 25.54
CA GLU A 165 -1.18 15.14 24.38
C GLU A 165 -0.53 14.72 23.06
N ASN A 166 0.81 14.51 23.05
CA ASN A 166 1.54 14.06 21.88
C ASN A 166 1.20 12.60 21.55
N LEU A 167 1.15 11.75 22.56
CA LEU A 167 0.77 10.34 22.42
C LEU A 167 -0.67 10.22 21.90
N HIS A 168 -1.62 10.99 22.47
CA HIS A 168 -2.99 11.01 21.98
C HIS A 168 -3.08 11.43 20.50
N ASN A 169 -2.39 12.49 20.13
CA ASN A 169 -2.36 12.96 18.75
C ASN A 169 -1.72 11.92 17.81
N TYR A 170 -0.69 11.21 18.31
CA TYR A 170 -0.07 10.12 17.57
C TYR A 170 -1.07 8.98 17.29
N TYR A 171 -1.83 8.56 18.29
CA TYR A 171 -2.92 7.60 18.12
C TYR A 171 -3.93 8.05 17.07
N GLU A 172 -4.43 9.29 17.19
CA GLU A 172 -5.45 9.79 16.27
C GLU A 172 -4.97 9.83 14.81
N LYS A 173 -3.74 10.27 14.56
CA LYS A 173 -3.19 10.34 13.18
C LYS A 173 -2.94 8.96 12.58
N THR A 174 -2.44 8.03 13.36
CA THR A 174 -2.30 6.63 12.92
C THR A 174 -3.67 6.00 12.62
N ARG A 175 -4.68 6.23 13.48
CA ARG A 175 -6.05 5.77 13.21
C ARG A 175 -6.65 6.38 11.94
N GLU A 176 -6.38 7.66 11.67
CA GLU A 176 -6.81 8.30 10.43
C GLU A 176 -6.20 7.59 9.20
N ASN A 177 -4.92 7.19 9.26
CA ASN A 177 -4.29 6.41 8.20
C ASN A 177 -4.94 5.03 8.04
N ILE A 178 -5.19 4.31 9.15
CA ILE A 178 -5.87 3.02 9.10
C ILE A 178 -7.28 3.15 8.51
N LYS A 179 -8.03 4.18 8.89
CA LYS A 179 -9.36 4.44 8.30
C LYS A 179 -9.28 4.65 6.79
N LYS A 180 -8.30 5.43 6.30
CA LYS A 180 -8.07 5.62 4.87
C LYS A 180 -7.78 4.30 4.15
N LEU A 181 -7.00 3.39 4.78
CA LEU A 181 -6.73 2.07 4.23
C LEU A 181 -8.00 1.25 4.07
N PHE A 182 -8.84 1.19 5.12
CA PHE A 182 -10.12 0.47 5.05
C PHE A 182 -11.13 1.14 4.10
N ASP A 183 -11.13 2.46 3.99
CA ASP A 183 -11.98 3.16 3.03
C ASP A 183 -11.57 2.84 1.58
N TRP A 184 -10.27 2.76 1.29
CA TRP A 184 -9.79 2.33 -0.01
C TRP A 184 -10.12 0.85 -0.27
N LEU A 185 -9.95 -0.03 0.71
CA LEU A 185 -10.33 -1.43 0.59
C LEU A 185 -11.81 -1.58 0.20
N ARG A 186 -12.72 -0.82 0.84
CA ARG A 186 -14.15 -0.82 0.47
C ARG A 186 -14.40 -0.35 -0.97
N LEU A 187 -13.60 0.59 -1.48
CA LEU A 187 -13.70 1.00 -2.89
C LEU A 187 -13.28 -0.13 -3.82
N ILE A 188 -12.21 -0.86 -3.48
CA ILE A 188 -11.74 -2.03 -4.22
C ILE A 188 -12.81 -3.13 -4.23
N GLU A 189 -13.35 -3.49 -3.07
CA GLU A 189 -14.42 -4.50 -2.95
C GLU A 189 -15.70 -4.13 -3.73
N LYS A 190 -15.97 -2.84 -3.88
CA LYS A 190 -17.10 -2.36 -4.67
C LYS A 190 -16.84 -2.41 -6.18
N ALA A 191 -15.59 -2.20 -6.60
CA ALA A 191 -15.20 -2.14 -8.01
C ALA A 191 -14.92 -3.53 -8.59
N LEU A 192 -14.48 -4.47 -7.76
CA LEU A 192 -13.99 -5.79 -8.19
C LEU A 192 -14.77 -6.93 -7.52
N PRO A 193 -14.88 -8.09 -8.17
CA PRO A 193 -15.45 -9.30 -7.57
C PRO A 193 -14.47 -9.96 -6.61
N VAL A 194 -14.13 -9.28 -5.52
CA VAL A 194 -13.17 -9.77 -4.53
C VAL A 194 -13.67 -11.05 -3.88
N GLU A 195 -12.80 -12.05 -3.78
CA GLU A 195 -13.02 -13.30 -3.06
C GLU A 195 -12.35 -13.28 -1.69
N ARG A 196 -11.09 -12.81 -1.64
CA ARG A 196 -10.28 -12.74 -0.43
C ARG A 196 -9.37 -11.51 -0.49
N VAL A 197 -9.18 -10.88 0.67
CA VAL A 197 -8.13 -9.89 0.89
C VAL A 197 -7.26 -10.39 2.03
N GLN A 198 -5.99 -10.06 1.99
CA GLN A 198 -5.05 -10.27 3.09
C GLN A 198 -4.19 -9.03 3.27
N LEU A 199 -4.25 -8.44 4.45
CA LEU A 199 -3.31 -7.41 4.87
C LEU A 199 -2.14 -8.09 5.57
N TRP A 200 -0.93 -7.82 5.11
CA TRP A 200 0.28 -8.41 5.67
C TRP A 200 1.42 -7.40 5.74
N SER A 201 2.42 -7.68 6.54
CA SER A 201 3.63 -6.90 6.68
C SER A 201 4.80 -7.82 7.02
N GLU A 202 6.00 -7.47 6.59
CA GLU A 202 7.22 -8.21 6.92
C GLU A 202 7.60 -8.09 8.40
N GLY A 203 7.27 -6.96 9.03
CA GLY A 203 7.64 -6.65 10.42
C GLY A 203 6.59 -7.03 11.46
N GLU A 204 5.36 -7.36 11.07
CA GLU A 204 4.25 -7.68 11.99
C GLU A 204 3.53 -8.95 11.56
N GLU A 205 3.74 -10.05 12.32
CA GLU A 205 3.21 -11.38 12.02
C GLU A 205 1.67 -11.41 11.91
N ASN A 206 0.98 -10.54 12.65
CA ASN A 206 -0.47 -10.45 12.63
C ASN A 206 -0.93 -9.01 12.40
N PHE A 207 -0.66 -8.52 11.20
CA PHE A 207 -0.88 -7.12 10.83
C PHE A 207 -2.35 -6.68 10.95
N GLU A 208 -3.30 -7.49 10.48
CA GLU A 208 -4.73 -7.18 10.57
C GLU A 208 -5.20 -7.02 12.03
N ALA A 209 -4.86 -7.97 12.90
CA ALA A 209 -5.21 -7.89 14.31
C ALA A 209 -4.57 -6.69 14.99
N ARG A 210 -3.37 -6.30 14.55
CA ARG A 210 -2.70 -5.09 15.03
C ARG A 210 -3.44 -3.81 14.66
N LEU A 211 -3.94 -3.72 13.43
CA LEU A 211 -4.75 -2.58 12.99
C LEU A 211 -6.07 -2.48 13.80
N GLU A 212 -6.74 -3.61 14.00
CA GLU A 212 -7.97 -3.68 14.80
C GLU A 212 -7.74 -3.26 16.25
N GLU A 213 -6.65 -3.73 16.87
CA GLU A 213 -6.25 -3.35 18.23
C GLU A 213 -6.07 -1.83 18.35
N ILE A 214 -5.37 -1.20 17.41
CA ILE A 214 -5.14 0.25 17.41
C ILE A 214 -6.45 1.02 17.22
N LEU A 215 -7.36 0.52 16.37
CA LEU A 215 -8.68 1.14 16.19
C LEU A 215 -9.56 1.02 17.43
N ALA A 216 -9.48 -0.10 18.15
CA ALA A 216 -10.28 -0.37 19.36
C ALA A 216 -9.75 0.33 20.62
N ALA A 217 -8.47 0.67 20.70
CA ALA A 217 -7.87 1.35 21.84
C ALA A 217 -8.53 2.73 22.03
N ARG A 218 -8.91 3.09 23.27
CA ARG A 218 -9.58 4.35 23.63
C ARG A 218 -8.62 5.36 24.21
#